data_625fb6d6b19ecd0937b9c5fc6ebd1b8a
#
_entry.id   625fb6d6b19ecd0937b9c5fc6ebd1b8a
#
_cell.length_a   1.000
_cell.length_b   1.000
_cell.length_c   1.000
_cell.angle_alpha   90.00
_cell.angle_beta   90.00
_cell.angle_gamma   90.00
#
_symmetry.space_group_name_H-M   'P 1'
#
loop_
_entity.id
_entity.type
_entity.pdbx_description
1 polymer ?
#
loop_
_entity_poly.entity_id
_entity_poly.type
_entity_poly.pdbx_seq_one_letter_code
_entity_poly.pdbx_strand_id
1 'polypeptide(L)'
;NKESPKEKIQGNPLTKDKLPIKVGGKSIQAIENQLNVKSQNDWEKIITELGFAGAAKMLVKNTVFDSHKDQILTLTLSDDFVNLLTQNTQSSIEKTLNEDYPGITLVINPGSTNGSSLSQKESVKSEEKRKQTENQFLNDDGLKELQEVFNSQVDVKSIKSIKESDNV
;
A
#
# COMPACT_ATOMS: atom_id res chain seq x y z
N ASN A 1 -30.82 -1.01 -76.17
CA ASN A 1 -29.64 -1.27 -76.99
C ASN A 1 -28.38 -1.12 -76.15
N LYS A 2 -27.69 -2.25 -76.15
CA LYS A 2 -26.26 -2.53 -76.10
C LYS A 2 -25.61 -2.35 -74.72
N GLU A 3 -25.41 -3.44 -74.03
CA GLU A 3 -24.32 -4.44 -74.12
C GLU A 3 -23.02 -3.98 -73.47
N SER A 4 -22.67 -4.80 -72.48
CA SER A 4 -21.39 -4.93 -71.72
C SER A 4 -20.15 -4.96 -72.65
N PRO A 5 -18.95 -4.84 -72.11
CA PRO A 5 -18.34 -6.05 -71.57
C PRO A 5 -17.56 -5.95 -70.28
N LYS A 6 -17.42 -7.13 -69.71
CA LYS A 6 -16.51 -7.52 -68.61
C LYS A 6 -15.05 -7.26 -68.96
N GLU A 7 -14.27 -6.79 -68.03
CA GLU A 7 -12.85 -7.12 -68.04
C GLU A 7 -12.37 -7.45 -66.59
N LYS A 8 -11.84 -8.63 -66.52
CA LYS A 8 -11.07 -9.18 -65.40
C LYS A 8 -9.74 -8.53 -65.39
N ILE A 9 -9.26 -8.06 -64.27
CA ILE A 9 -7.83 -7.96 -64.00
C ILE A 9 -7.53 -8.56 -62.64
N GLN A 10 -6.64 -9.51 -62.73
CA GLN A 10 -6.00 -10.30 -61.72
C GLN A 10 -5.19 -9.46 -60.73
N GLY A 11 -5.02 -10.08 -59.60
CA GLY A 11 -4.32 -9.66 -58.43
C GLY A 11 -2.89 -9.16 -58.60
N ASN A 12 -2.47 -8.50 -57.57
CA ASN A 12 -1.17 -8.76 -57.00
C ASN A 12 -1.11 -8.26 -55.56
N PRO A 13 -0.43 -8.97 -54.67
CA PRO A 13 -0.33 -8.61 -53.25
C PRO A 13 0.94 -7.80 -53.09
N LEU A 14 0.88 -6.62 -52.58
CA LEU A 14 2.10 -5.91 -52.21
C LEU A 14 1.98 -5.16 -50.88
N THR A 15 2.70 -5.77 -49.99
CA THR A 15 3.65 -5.17 -49.04
C THR A 15 3.07 -4.25 -47.98
N LYS A 16 3.10 -4.87 -46.87
CA LYS A 16 3.24 -4.28 -45.54
C LYS A 16 4.42 -3.29 -45.54
N ASP A 17 4.10 -2.04 -45.36
CA ASP A 17 5.02 -1.10 -44.74
C ASP A 17 4.25 -0.32 -43.70
N LYS A 18 4.27 -0.90 -42.53
CA LYS A 18 3.91 -0.19 -41.30
C LYS A 18 5.09 0.66 -40.90
N LEU A 19 5.06 1.92 -41.25
CA LEU A 19 5.89 2.92 -40.61
C LEU A 19 5.50 3.02 -39.13
N PRO A 20 6.45 2.97 -38.20
CA PRO A 20 6.13 3.15 -36.79
C PRO A 20 5.85 4.63 -36.52
N ILE A 21 4.63 4.92 -36.13
CA ILE A 21 4.28 6.20 -35.56
C ILE A 21 4.98 6.27 -34.20
N LYS A 22 6.08 7.00 -34.12
CA LYS A 22 6.67 7.43 -32.86
C LYS A 22 5.72 8.46 -32.22
N VAL A 23 4.85 8.02 -31.35
CA VAL A 23 4.24 8.87 -30.33
C VAL A 23 5.06 8.70 -29.06
N GLY A 24 5.48 9.84 -28.50
CA GLY A 24 6.47 9.93 -27.44
C GLY A 24 6.24 9.05 -26.23
N GLY A 25 7.31 8.45 -25.85
CA GLY A 25 7.74 7.91 -24.60
C GLY A 25 6.73 7.60 -23.49
N LYS A 26 6.27 6.38 -23.49
CA LYS A 26 6.24 5.42 -22.40
C LYS A 26 6.01 4.09 -23.10
N SER A 27 7.02 3.25 -23.09
CA SER A 27 6.90 1.89 -23.61
C SER A 27 5.78 1.19 -22.84
N ILE A 28 4.71 0.85 -23.55
CA ILE A 28 3.67 -0.05 -23.08
C ILE A 28 4.30 -1.44 -23.04
N GLN A 29 5.01 -1.73 -21.97
CA GLN A 29 5.12 -3.08 -21.49
C GLN A 29 3.89 -3.26 -20.58
N ALA A 30 2.76 -3.58 -21.19
CA ALA A 30 1.68 -4.22 -20.48
C ALA A 30 2.12 -5.65 -20.16
N ILE A 31 3.05 -5.79 -19.24
CA ILE A 31 3.09 -6.96 -18.38
C ILE A 31 1.87 -6.72 -17.50
N GLU A 32 0.81 -7.50 -17.72
CA GLU A 32 -0.32 -7.56 -16.82
C GLU A 32 0.25 -7.95 -15.44
N ASN A 33 0.60 -6.96 -14.63
CA ASN A 33 0.91 -7.16 -13.24
C ASN A 33 -0.40 -7.61 -12.58
N GLN A 34 -0.63 -8.91 -12.54
CA GLN A 34 -1.77 -9.46 -11.82
C GLN A 34 -1.50 -9.31 -10.33
N LEU A 35 -2.40 -8.67 -9.63
CA LEU A 35 -2.38 -8.63 -8.18
C LEU A 35 -2.42 -10.07 -7.63
N ASN A 36 -1.43 -10.46 -6.86
CA ASN A 36 -1.33 -11.79 -6.28
C ASN A 36 -1.23 -11.69 -4.75
N VAL A 37 -2.36 -11.46 -4.12
CA VAL A 37 -2.48 -11.42 -2.65
C VAL A 37 -3.10 -12.71 -2.18
N LYS A 38 -2.38 -13.45 -1.35
CA LYS A 38 -2.80 -14.74 -0.77
C LYS A 38 -2.79 -14.73 0.75
N SER A 39 -2.18 -13.71 1.33
CA SER A 39 -2.00 -13.61 2.77
C SER A 39 -2.01 -12.16 3.24
N GLN A 40 -2.19 -11.98 4.56
CA GLN A 40 -2.03 -10.68 5.21
C GLN A 40 -0.64 -10.06 4.94
N ASN A 41 0.41 -10.85 4.91
CA ASN A 41 1.76 -10.36 4.65
C ASN A 41 1.92 -9.80 3.23
N ASP A 42 1.25 -10.40 2.23
CA ASP A 42 1.28 -9.89 0.86
C ASP A 42 0.54 -8.56 0.78
N TRP A 43 -0.60 -8.45 1.48
CA TRP A 43 -1.36 -7.19 1.57
C TRP A 43 -0.53 -6.08 2.24
N GLU A 44 0.16 -6.37 3.34
CA GLU A 44 1.04 -5.41 4.02
C GLU A 44 2.19 -4.91 3.15
N LYS A 45 2.76 -5.76 2.30
CA LYS A 45 3.76 -5.33 1.30
C LYS A 45 3.16 -4.34 0.31
N ILE A 46 1.97 -4.63 -0.23
CA ILE A 46 1.27 -3.75 -1.15
C ILE A 46 0.97 -2.40 -0.50
N ILE A 47 0.49 -2.38 0.76
CA ILE A 47 0.28 -1.13 1.51
C ILE A 47 1.57 -0.30 1.61
N THR A 48 2.71 -0.97 1.74
CA THR A 48 4.02 -0.32 1.91
C THR A 48 4.59 0.17 0.58
N GLU A 49 4.39 -0.59 -0.49
CA GLU A 49 4.94 -0.33 -1.83
C GLU A 49 4.11 0.71 -2.58
N LEU A 50 2.78 0.64 -2.47
CA LEU A 50 1.90 1.60 -3.12
C LEU A 50 1.82 2.91 -2.33
N GLY A 51 1.86 4.03 -3.03
CA GLY A 51 1.87 5.37 -2.47
C GLY A 51 0.53 5.87 -1.91
N PHE A 52 -0.19 5.05 -1.13
CA PHE A 52 -1.42 5.51 -0.47
C PHE A 52 -1.18 6.75 0.37
N ALA A 53 -2.11 7.71 0.35
CA ALA A 53 -2.00 8.97 1.07
C ALA A 53 -3.27 9.31 1.87
N GLY A 54 -3.14 10.20 2.85
CA GLY A 54 -4.26 10.74 3.62
C GLY A 54 -5.17 9.67 4.24
N ALA A 55 -6.47 9.84 4.10
CA ALA A 55 -7.48 8.93 4.66
C ALA A 55 -7.40 7.52 4.03
N ALA A 56 -7.05 7.40 2.75
CA ALA A 56 -6.86 6.13 2.09
C ALA A 56 -5.74 5.31 2.76
N LYS A 57 -4.59 5.93 3.07
CA LYS A 57 -3.50 5.29 3.80
C LYS A 57 -3.90 4.85 5.20
N MET A 58 -4.63 5.69 5.93
CA MET A 58 -5.14 5.32 7.26
C MET A 58 -6.08 4.13 7.17
N LEU A 59 -6.98 4.13 6.19
CA LEU A 59 -7.95 3.06 6.02
C LEU A 59 -7.26 1.73 5.70
N VAL A 60 -6.39 1.67 4.67
CA VAL A 60 -5.73 0.41 4.27
C VAL A 60 -4.83 -0.17 5.37
N LYS A 61 -4.18 0.67 6.17
CA LYS A 61 -3.38 0.23 7.33
C LYS A 61 -4.21 -0.42 8.44
N ASN A 62 -5.49 -0.11 8.50
CA ASN A 62 -6.43 -0.66 9.48
C ASN A 62 -7.31 -1.78 8.92
N THR A 63 -6.96 -2.29 7.72
CA THR A 63 -7.60 -3.47 7.13
C THR A 63 -6.78 -4.73 7.32
N VAL A 64 -7.48 -5.86 7.25
CA VAL A 64 -6.92 -7.21 7.19
C VAL A 64 -7.38 -7.87 5.90
N PHE A 65 -6.48 -8.61 5.26
CA PHE A 65 -6.78 -9.40 4.08
C PHE A 65 -7.77 -10.52 4.42
N ASP A 66 -8.81 -10.62 3.63
CA ASP A 66 -9.80 -11.69 3.72
C ASP A 66 -9.68 -12.64 2.53
N SER A 67 -9.86 -12.14 1.31
CA SER A 67 -9.74 -12.95 0.11
C SER A 67 -9.38 -12.11 -1.13
N HIS A 68 -8.82 -12.80 -2.14
CA HIS A 68 -8.64 -12.25 -3.48
C HIS A 68 -9.02 -13.32 -4.52
N LYS A 69 -10.08 -13.05 -5.27
CA LYS A 69 -10.62 -13.94 -6.33
C LYS A 69 -11.18 -13.10 -7.47
N ASP A 70 -10.94 -13.56 -8.70
CA ASP A 70 -11.53 -12.97 -9.92
C ASP A 70 -11.37 -11.44 -9.97
N GLN A 71 -10.19 -10.94 -9.58
CA GLN A 71 -9.86 -9.52 -9.48
C GLN A 71 -10.68 -8.74 -8.42
N ILE A 72 -11.36 -9.44 -7.52
CA ILE A 72 -12.04 -8.84 -6.37
C ILE A 72 -11.14 -9.03 -5.15
N LEU A 73 -10.64 -7.94 -4.60
CA LEU A 73 -9.90 -7.89 -3.35
C LEU A 73 -10.88 -7.59 -2.21
N THR A 74 -11.04 -8.52 -1.29
CA THR A 74 -11.88 -8.36 -0.11
C THR A 74 -11.03 -8.16 1.14
N LEU A 75 -11.35 -7.11 1.87
CA LEU A 75 -10.65 -6.71 3.09
C LEU A 75 -11.65 -6.55 4.24
N THR A 76 -11.19 -6.82 5.46
CA THR A 76 -11.94 -6.50 6.69
C THR A 76 -11.34 -5.26 7.34
N LEU A 77 -12.15 -4.24 7.58
CA LEU A 77 -11.77 -2.98 8.22
C LEU A 77 -12.17 -3.02 9.69
N SER A 78 -11.26 -2.62 10.58
CA SER A 78 -11.58 -2.44 12.01
C SER A 78 -12.76 -1.48 12.20
N ASP A 79 -13.69 -1.86 13.07
CA ASP A 79 -14.90 -1.10 13.38
C ASP A 79 -14.61 0.34 13.83
N ASP A 80 -13.46 0.58 14.47
CA ASP A 80 -13.02 1.91 14.91
C ASP A 80 -12.80 2.89 13.75
N PHE A 81 -12.62 2.39 12.52
CA PHE A 81 -12.29 3.18 11.33
C PHE A 81 -13.39 3.21 10.27
N VAL A 82 -14.57 2.70 10.57
CA VAL A 82 -15.72 2.64 9.63
C VAL A 82 -16.12 4.03 9.14
N ASN A 83 -15.96 5.06 9.97
CA ASN A 83 -16.23 6.45 9.61
C ASN A 83 -15.31 7.00 8.51
N LEU A 84 -14.14 6.37 8.27
CA LEU A 84 -13.24 6.69 7.16
C LEU A 84 -13.64 5.99 5.85
N LEU A 85 -14.50 4.97 5.93
CA LEU A 85 -14.97 4.22 4.76
C LEU A 85 -16.06 5.04 4.03
N THR A 86 -15.61 5.99 3.25
CA THR A 86 -16.46 6.79 2.37
C THR A 86 -16.26 6.35 0.91
N GLN A 87 -17.21 6.66 0.04
CA GLN A 87 -17.06 6.38 -1.38
C GLN A 87 -15.79 7.02 -1.97
N ASN A 88 -15.46 8.23 -1.56
CA ASN A 88 -14.24 8.92 -2.02
C ASN A 88 -12.98 8.20 -1.56
N THR A 89 -12.92 7.73 -0.31
CA THR A 89 -11.77 7.01 0.23
C THR A 89 -11.59 5.67 -0.47
N GLN A 90 -12.68 4.93 -0.65
CA GLN A 90 -12.67 3.66 -1.38
C GLN A 90 -12.22 3.85 -2.83
N SER A 91 -12.80 4.82 -3.55
CA SER A 91 -12.40 5.12 -4.94
C SER A 91 -10.93 5.56 -5.05
N SER A 92 -10.41 6.27 -4.04
CA SER A 92 -9.00 6.65 -4.00
C SER A 92 -8.10 5.42 -3.86
N ILE A 93 -8.48 4.44 -3.04
CA ILE A 93 -7.74 3.19 -2.87
C ILE A 93 -7.80 2.36 -4.16
N GLU A 94 -9.00 2.20 -4.74
CA GLU A 94 -9.18 1.47 -6.00
C GLU A 94 -8.35 2.09 -7.14
N LYS A 95 -8.33 3.41 -7.23
CA LYS A 95 -7.53 4.13 -8.22
C LYS A 95 -6.05 3.81 -8.05
N THR A 96 -5.51 3.93 -6.84
CA THR A 96 -4.09 3.64 -6.56
C THR A 96 -3.76 2.17 -6.85
N LEU A 97 -4.64 1.23 -6.50
CA LEU A 97 -4.46 -0.18 -6.84
C LEU A 97 -4.47 -0.41 -8.36
N ASN A 98 -5.39 0.22 -9.08
CA ASN A 98 -5.55 0.03 -10.53
C ASN A 98 -4.45 0.73 -11.36
N GLU A 99 -3.66 1.63 -10.78
CA GLU A 99 -2.47 2.20 -11.42
C GLU A 99 -1.39 1.13 -11.67
N ASP A 100 -1.20 0.19 -10.73
CA ASP A 100 -0.22 -0.88 -10.83
C ASP A 100 -0.84 -2.24 -11.17
N TYR A 101 -2.10 -2.48 -10.80
CA TYR A 101 -2.86 -3.72 -10.99
C TYR A 101 -4.22 -3.45 -11.65
N PRO A 102 -4.29 -3.26 -12.97
CA PRO A 102 -5.52 -2.90 -13.67
C PRO A 102 -6.64 -3.93 -13.50
N GLY A 103 -7.85 -3.46 -13.28
CA GLY A 103 -9.06 -4.28 -13.21
C GLY A 103 -9.42 -4.79 -11.80
N ILE A 104 -8.71 -4.34 -10.76
CA ILE A 104 -9.04 -4.71 -9.38
C ILE A 104 -10.29 -3.96 -8.92
N THR A 105 -11.22 -4.72 -8.36
CA THR A 105 -12.39 -4.22 -7.61
C THR A 105 -12.15 -4.43 -6.13
N LEU A 106 -12.40 -3.41 -5.32
CA LEU A 106 -12.19 -3.42 -3.88
C LEU A 106 -13.50 -3.58 -3.12
N VAL A 107 -13.56 -4.56 -2.23
CA VAL A 107 -14.65 -4.75 -1.27
C VAL A 107 -14.08 -4.63 0.14
N ILE A 108 -14.64 -3.72 0.94
CA ILE A 108 -14.23 -3.52 2.33
C ILE A 108 -15.43 -3.77 3.24
N ASN A 109 -15.30 -4.73 4.13
CA ASN A 109 -16.32 -5.09 5.10
C ASN A 109 -15.89 -4.62 6.49
N PRO A 110 -16.76 -3.91 7.24
CA PRO A 110 -16.51 -3.65 8.65
C PRO A 110 -16.46 -4.95 9.47
N GLY A 111 -15.57 -5.00 10.46
CA GLY A 111 -15.46 -6.17 11.32
C GLY A 111 -14.22 -6.16 12.23
N SER A 112 -14.05 -7.22 13.00
CA SER A 112 -12.92 -7.36 13.90
C SER A 112 -11.65 -7.76 13.13
N THR A 113 -10.57 -7.03 13.33
CA THR A 113 -9.25 -7.32 12.76
C THR A 113 -8.36 -8.16 13.68
N ASN A 114 -8.83 -8.45 14.90
CA ASN A 114 -8.15 -9.29 15.91
C ASN A 114 -6.65 -8.94 16.13
N GLY A 115 -6.30 -7.66 16.04
CA GLY A 115 -4.92 -7.20 16.20
C GLY A 115 -4.01 -7.47 15.02
N SER A 116 -4.54 -7.91 13.87
CA SER A 116 -3.74 -8.37 12.73
C SER A 116 -3.50 -7.31 11.66
N SER A 117 -4.10 -6.11 11.77
CA SER A 117 -3.86 -5.03 10.81
C SER A 117 -2.43 -4.47 10.93
N LEU A 118 -1.92 -3.89 9.84
CA LEU A 118 -0.60 -3.29 9.81
C LEU A 118 -0.45 -2.19 10.88
N SER A 119 -1.46 -1.34 11.06
CA SER A 119 -1.48 -0.28 12.07
C SER A 119 -1.36 -0.84 13.48
N GLN A 120 -2.07 -1.92 13.80
CA GLN A 120 -2.01 -2.57 15.10
C GLN A 120 -0.64 -3.19 15.36
N LYS A 121 -0.05 -3.87 14.37
CA LYS A 121 1.31 -4.43 14.46
C LYS A 121 2.36 -3.33 14.65
N GLU A 122 2.26 -2.22 13.91
CA GLU A 122 3.15 -1.07 14.05
C GLU A 122 3.05 -0.45 15.46
N SER A 123 1.83 -0.33 16.00
CA SER A 123 1.61 0.19 17.35
C SER A 123 2.24 -0.68 18.43
N VAL A 124 2.04 -2.00 18.34
CA VAL A 124 2.67 -2.97 19.27
C VAL A 124 4.19 -2.87 19.20
N LYS A 125 4.76 -2.89 18.00
CA LYS A 125 6.21 -2.78 17.81
C LYS A 125 6.78 -1.46 18.33
N SER A 126 6.05 -0.37 18.14
CA SER A 126 6.45 0.96 18.64
C SER A 126 6.45 0.99 20.17
N GLU A 127 5.42 0.41 20.79
CA GLU A 127 5.32 0.34 22.24
C GLU A 127 6.39 -0.59 22.86
N GLU A 128 6.69 -1.72 22.24
CA GLU A 128 7.78 -2.60 22.64
C GLU A 128 9.13 -1.88 22.56
N LYS A 129 9.39 -1.17 21.47
CA LYS A 129 10.62 -0.39 21.31
C LYS A 129 10.72 0.72 22.38
N ARG A 130 9.60 1.40 22.66
CA ARG A 130 9.54 2.43 23.72
C ARG A 130 9.91 1.83 25.08
N LYS A 131 9.28 0.70 25.45
CA LYS A 131 9.58 0.00 26.71
C LYS A 131 11.03 -0.48 26.79
N GLN A 132 11.56 -0.99 25.67
CA GLN A 132 12.96 -1.39 25.63
C GLN A 132 13.91 -0.22 25.85
N THR A 133 13.68 0.92 25.20
CA THR A 133 14.46 2.15 25.37
C THR A 133 14.37 2.65 26.81
N GLU A 134 13.18 2.67 27.38
CA GLU A 134 12.93 3.06 28.77
C GLU A 134 13.69 2.18 29.75
N ASN A 135 13.62 0.85 29.57
CA ASN A 135 14.36 -0.10 30.42
C ASN A 135 15.87 0.04 30.28
N GLN A 136 16.39 0.25 29.07
CA GLN A 136 17.82 0.49 28.85
C GLN A 136 18.29 1.75 29.55
N PHE A 137 17.53 2.83 29.46
CA PHE A 137 17.85 4.09 30.11
C PHE A 137 17.82 3.97 31.64
N LEU A 138 16.78 3.34 32.21
CA LEU A 138 16.66 3.17 33.66
C LEU A 138 17.74 2.24 34.25
N ASN A 139 18.33 1.37 33.44
CA ASN A 139 19.40 0.49 33.85
C ASN A 139 20.81 1.02 33.58
N ASP A 140 20.90 2.22 32.98
CA ASP A 140 22.18 2.89 32.74
C ASP A 140 22.88 3.24 34.04
N ASP A 141 24.16 2.87 34.15
CA ASP A 141 24.92 3.04 35.40
C ASP A 141 25.21 4.52 35.68
N GLY A 142 25.43 5.35 34.64
CA GLY A 142 25.59 6.79 34.80
C GLY A 142 24.33 7.48 35.33
N LEU A 143 23.15 6.99 34.89
CA LEU A 143 21.89 7.50 35.44
C LEU A 143 21.73 7.14 36.92
N LYS A 144 22.10 5.93 37.32
CA LYS A 144 22.04 5.50 38.74
C LYS A 144 22.95 6.33 39.61
N GLU A 145 24.20 6.60 39.17
CA GLU A 145 25.12 7.47 39.87
C GLU A 145 24.55 8.88 40.03
N LEU A 146 23.95 9.47 38.99
CA LEU A 146 23.30 10.77 39.06
C LEU A 146 22.12 10.77 40.03
N GLN A 147 21.29 9.73 40.04
CA GLN A 147 20.19 9.60 40.98
C GLN A 147 20.66 9.56 42.43
N GLU A 148 21.77 8.85 42.72
CA GLU A 148 22.38 8.80 44.05
C GLU A 148 22.97 10.15 44.47
N VAL A 149 23.73 10.81 43.59
CA VAL A 149 24.37 12.09 43.88
C VAL A 149 23.36 13.21 44.15
N PHE A 150 22.28 13.24 43.36
CA PHE A 150 21.27 14.32 43.45
C PHE A 150 20.05 13.95 44.28
N ASN A 151 20.00 12.72 44.84
CA ASN A 151 18.83 12.16 45.52
C ASN A 151 17.53 12.40 44.75
N SER A 152 17.58 12.13 43.43
CA SER A 152 16.51 12.43 42.49
C SER A 152 15.93 11.16 41.88
N GLN A 153 14.71 11.25 41.34
CA GLN A 153 14.05 10.17 40.60
C GLN A 153 13.79 10.62 39.18
N VAL A 154 13.93 9.66 38.23
CA VAL A 154 13.61 9.92 36.84
C VAL A 154 12.09 9.86 36.63
N ASP A 155 11.53 10.87 36.00
CA ASP A 155 10.17 10.77 35.47
C ASP A 155 10.18 9.93 34.19
N VAL A 156 9.75 8.68 34.32
CA VAL A 156 9.69 7.71 33.22
C VAL A 156 8.88 8.22 32.04
N LYS A 157 7.87 9.04 32.27
CA LYS A 157 7.03 9.62 31.20
C LYS A 157 7.76 10.65 30.35
N SER A 158 8.85 11.20 30.86
CA SER A 158 9.68 12.18 30.14
C SER A 158 10.67 11.55 29.18
N ILE A 159 10.90 10.22 29.27
CA ILE A 159 11.87 9.51 28.44
C ILE A 159 11.37 9.46 26.99
N LYS A 160 12.14 10.04 26.07
CA LYS A 160 11.87 10.03 24.63
C LYS A 160 13.09 9.50 23.88
N SER A 161 12.87 8.64 22.91
CA SER A 161 13.94 8.24 22.00
C SER A 161 14.29 9.40 21.06
N ILE A 162 15.55 9.79 21.01
CA ILE A 162 16.04 10.76 20.03
C ILE A 162 16.11 10.05 18.68
N LYS A 163 15.45 10.59 17.65
CA LYS A 163 15.62 10.09 16.29
C LYS A 163 17.00 10.54 15.79
N GLU A 164 17.71 9.63 15.17
CA GLU A 164 19.06 9.84 14.63
C GLU A 164 19.17 10.95 13.55
N SER A 165 18.03 11.53 13.15
CA SER A 165 17.93 12.57 12.12
C SER A 165 18.07 14.01 12.63
N ASP A 166 18.25 14.22 13.94
CA ASP A 166 18.35 15.57 14.51
C ASP A 166 19.82 16.05 14.70
N ASN A 167 20.79 15.32 14.14
CA ASN A 167 22.21 15.68 14.12
C ASN A 167 22.66 16.05 12.69
N VAL A 168 22.21 17.21 12.18
CA VAL A 168 22.87 17.91 11.05
C VAL A 168 22.90 19.40 11.36
#